data_d9ee3355b85b045a3d77055a1fad9779
#
_entry.id   d9ee3355b85b045a3d77055a1fad9779
#
_cell.length_a   1.000
_cell.length_b   1.000
_cell.length_c   1.000
_cell.angle_alpha   90.00
_cell.angle_beta   90.00
_cell.angle_gamma   90.00
#
_symmetry.space_group_name_H-M   'P 1'
#
loop_
_entity.id
_entity.type
_entity.pdbx_description
1 polymer ?
#
loop_
_entity_poly.entity_id
_entity_poly.type
_entity_poly.pdbx_seq_one_letter_code
_entity_poly.pdbx_strand_id
1 'polypeptide(L)'
;MDDASLVRRFMDADMQLTLDALDALRKREDTGAAAERVLVSLREMGGRPFLITADLITKILKEENIETGPTPSVPPIRPSVPEVEAPTEREIAEKAPEFARTKVKLRASEFEPRVEVFKDITGRSYTEGKLKDFVNVFRDRYERLSRILRKRVDLHDSVPISSLKNFEGRELVKVIGMVSEKRDTSGGHVVLEIEDLNGRASAWVFKGQRKLMQKSAEVVVDEVVGIAGNVRSGDRAPRLFVRDIIWPDLPIARELSRAENPACAALISDLHIGSEMFLEDVFMKFVNWLQGETGNAQQQELASRVKYLVVAGDIVDGVGVYPQQEEELLINDIIKQYDAAAKLLAQVPEHITIIIAPGNHDAVRPSEPQPAIPKDIAGGLYDLNSVMVGNPAWVSLHGVNFLIYHGRSFDDLIATMPGLNRLKSTPSMIKLLQKRHLAPVYGGRTAISPEQQDYLVIEKVPDVFHCGHMHVYGYERYRNVEVVNSGTFQETTIFMRRLGVKPTPGIVPVLDLQTRKVRVIHFA
;
A
#
# COMPACT_ATOMS: atom_id res chain seq x y z
N MET A 1 -12.38 -35.36 25.10
CA MET A 1 -12.23 -35.08 23.65
C MET A 1 -10.75 -34.81 23.40
N ASP A 2 -10.17 -35.43 22.37
CA ASP A 2 -8.76 -35.15 22.02
C ASP A 2 -8.61 -33.82 21.29
N ASP A 3 -7.37 -33.30 21.22
CA ASP A 3 -7.07 -32.00 20.64
C ASP A 3 -7.42 -31.89 19.17
N ALA A 4 -7.17 -32.94 18.42
CA ALA A 4 -7.45 -32.95 16.99
C ALA A 4 -8.95 -32.81 16.72
N SER A 5 -9.78 -33.49 17.52
CA SER A 5 -11.24 -33.38 17.45
C SER A 5 -11.74 -32.01 17.91
N LEU A 6 -11.09 -31.42 18.92
CA LEU A 6 -11.44 -30.08 19.41
C LEU A 6 -11.12 -29.00 18.37
N VAL A 7 -9.90 -29.00 17.84
CA VAL A 7 -9.46 -28.08 16.78
C VAL A 7 -10.34 -28.22 15.54
N ARG A 8 -10.66 -29.45 15.12
CA ARG A 8 -11.50 -29.72 13.96
C ARG A 8 -12.91 -29.10 14.10
N ARG A 9 -13.53 -29.17 15.28
CA ARG A 9 -14.85 -28.56 15.53
C ARG A 9 -14.87 -27.04 15.31
N PHE A 10 -13.82 -26.33 15.75
CA PHE A 10 -13.71 -24.91 15.51
C PHE A 10 -13.36 -24.59 14.05
N MET A 11 -12.53 -25.41 13.42
CA MET A 11 -12.25 -25.29 11.98
C MET A 11 -13.49 -25.52 11.11
N ASP A 12 -14.33 -26.50 11.44
CA ASP A 12 -15.60 -26.76 10.73
C ASP A 12 -16.62 -25.61 10.91
N ALA A 13 -16.37 -24.72 11.87
CA ALA A 13 -17.14 -23.49 12.09
C ALA A 13 -16.42 -22.22 11.57
N ASP A 14 -15.39 -22.39 10.73
CA ASP A 14 -14.52 -21.31 10.17
C ASP A 14 -13.74 -20.50 11.23
N MET A 15 -13.39 -21.13 12.35
CA MET A 15 -12.66 -20.50 13.45
C MET A 15 -11.38 -21.25 13.78
N GLN A 16 -10.35 -20.54 14.23
CA GLN A 16 -9.07 -21.12 14.67
C GLN A 16 -8.87 -20.89 16.17
N LEU A 17 -8.47 -21.94 16.89
CA LEU A 17 -8.07 -21.84 18.28
C LEU A 17 -6.59 -21.48 18.40
N THR A 18 -6.26 -20.52 19.25
CA THR A 18 -4.89 -20.30 19.70
C THR A 18 -4.45 -21.41 20.66
N LEU A 19 -3.16 -21.61 20.85
CA LEU A 19 -2.65 -22.66 21.78
C LEU A 19 -3.14 -22.42 23.21
N ASP A 20 -3.17 -21.17 23.66
CA ASP A 20 -3.67 -20.78 24.97
C ASP A 20 -5.20 -20.98 25.10
N ALA A 21 -5.95 -20.81 24.02
CA ALA A 21 -7.39 -21.12 23.96
C ALA A 21 -7.64 -22.63 24.06
N LEU A 22 -6.84 -23.43 23.36
CA LEU A 22 -6.90 -24.88 23.46
C LEU A 22 -6.60 -25.36 24.89
N ASP A 23 -5.58 -24.80 25.53
CA ASP A 23 -5.24 -25.07 26.92
C ASP A 23 -6.32 -24.62 27.92
N ALA A 24 -6.99 -23.50 27.64
CA ALA A 24 -8.09 -23.02 28.48
C ALA A 24 -9.32 -23.93 28.45
N LEU A 25 -9.62 -24.52 27.29
CA LEU A 25 -10.68 -25.53 27.13
C LEU A 25 -10.30 -26.86 27.80
N ARG A 26 -9.05 -27.31 27.66
CA ARG A 26 -8.53 -28.56 28.24
C ARG A 26 -8.58 -28.60 29.77
N LYS A 27 -8.38 -27.48 30.43
CA LYS A 27 -8.42 -27.37 31.92
C LYS A 27 -9.80 -27.58 32.49
N ARG A 28 -10.83 -27.77 31.65
CA ARG A 28 -12.20 -27.99 32.09
C ARG A 28 -12.58 -29.45 32.06
N GLU A 29 -13.24 -29.93 33.09
CA GLU A 29 -13.74 -31.30 33.19
C GLU A 29 -14.76 -31.63 32.07
N ASP A 30 -15.49 -30.63 31.57
CA ASP A 30 -16.50 -30.71 30.52
C ASP A 30 -16.04 -30.15 29.17
N THR A 31 -14.78 -30.36 28.76
CA THR A 31 -14.14 -29.78 27.57
C THR A 31 -15.05 -29.75 26.34
N GLY A 32 -15.73 -30.85 26.04
CA GLY A 32 -16.60 -30.96 24.87
C GLY A 32 -17.87 -30.10 24.96
N ALA A 33 -18.48 -30.01 26.12
CA ALA A 33 -19.64 -29.17 26.36
C ALA A 33 -19.26 -27.68 26.42
N ALA A 34 -18.11 -27.36 26.99
CA ALA A 34 -17.57 -26.00 27.01
C ALA A 34 -17.27 -25.48 25.58
N ALA A 35 -16.71 -26.32 24.73
CA ALA A 35 -16.44 -25.96 23.32
C ALA A 35 -17.75 -25.69 22.55
N GLU A 36 -18.79 -26.51 22.78
CA GLU A 36 -20.11 -26.33 22.14
C GLU A 36 -20.77 -25.03 22.60
N ARG A 37 -20.74 -24.73 23.89
CA ARG A 37 -21.26 -23.45 24.44
C ARG A 37 -20.56 -22.25 23.80
N VAL A 38 -19.23 -22.27 23.72
CA VAL A 38 -18.48 -21.19 23.08
C VAL A 38 -18.88 -21.02 21.60
N LEU A 39 -19.06 -22.11 20.86
CA LEU A 39 -19.49 -22.05 19.46
C LEU A 39 -20.94 -21.52 19.30
N VAL A 40 -21.83 -21.85 20.21
CA VAL A 40 -23.20 -21.33 20.19
C VAL A 40 -23.23 -19.83 20.50
N SER A 41 -22.56 -19.39 21.58
CA SER A 41 -22.50 -17.98 21.95
C SER A 41 -21.85 -17.12 20.86
N LEU A 42 -20.80 -17.62 20.20
CA LEU A 42 -20.18 -16.92 19.08
C LEU A 42 -21.09 -16.79 17.85
N ARG A 43 -21.99 -17.76 17.63
CA ARG A 43 -22.99 -17.67 16.55
C ARG A 43 -24.07 -16.63 16.85
N GLU A 44 -24.45 -16.48 18.11
CA GLU A 44 -25.51 -15.54 18.58
C GLU A 44 -24.98 -14.08 18.64
N MET A 45 -23.70 -13.88 18.89
CA MET A 45 -23.07 -12.53 18.97
C MET A 45 -22.98 -11.78 17.63
N GLY A 46 -23.42 -12.37 16.49
CA GLY A 46 -23.47 -11.72 15.18
C GLY A 46 -22.11 -11.37 14.57
N GLY A 47 -21.00 -11.64 15.26
CA GLY A 47 -19.65 -11.52 14.78
C GLY A 47 -18.91 -12.84 14.96
N ARG A 48 -18.39 -13.44 13.87
CA ARG A 48 -17.58 -14.67 13.93
C ARG A 48 -16.10 -14.29 13.97
N PRO A 49 -15.44 -14.24 15.15
CA PRO A 49 -14.01 -14.01 15.21
C PRO A 49 -13.28 -15.19 14.58
N PHE A 50 -12.39 -14.91 13.63
CA PHE A 50 -11.60 -15.95 12.98
C PHE A 50 -10.63 -16.65 13.96
N LEU A 51 -10.12 -15.90 14.96
CA LEU A 51 -9.17 -16.39 15.95
C LEU A 51 -9.80 -16.37 17.35
N ILE A 52 -9.86 -17.53 17.99
CA ILE A 52 -10.39 -17.72 19.33
C ILE A 52 -9.24 -17.75 20.34
N THR A 53 -9.20 -16.77 21.25
CA THR A 53 -8.20 -16.66 22.31
C THR A 53 -8.72 -17.15 23.66
N ALA A 54 -7.81 -17.43 24.59
CA ALA A 54 -8.18 -17.85 25.95
C ALA A 54 -9.03 -16.81 26.69
N ASP A 55 -8.76 -15.52 26.46
CA ASP A 55 -9.55 -14.42 27.06
C ASP A 55 -10.98 -14.41 26.57
N LEU A 56 -11.21 -14.63 25.25
CA LEU A 56 -12.52 -14.70 24.65
C LEU A 56 -13.33 -15.89 25.21
N ILE A 57 -12.71 -17.07 25.32
CA ILE A 57 -13.33 -18.25 25.91
C ILE A 57 -13.69 -17.99 27.37
N THR A 58 -12.79 -17.39 28.13
CA THR A 58 -13.01 -17.09 29.55
C THR A 58 -14.12 -16.08 29.73
N LYS A 59 -14.24 -15.09 28.85
CA LYS A 59 -15.31 -14.08 28.87
C LYS A 59 -16.67 -14.73 28.60
N ILE A 60 -16.82 -15.48 27.53
CA ILE A 60 -18.05 -16.16 27.12
C ILE A 60 -18.54 -17.08 28.23
N LEU A 61 -17.66 -17.92 28.78
CA LEU A 61 -18.01 -18.88 29.81
C LEU A 61 -18.22 -18.28 31.22
N LYS A 62 -17.87 -16.99 31.44
CA LYS A 62 -18.19 -16.23 32.66
C LYS A 62 -19.53 -15.50 32.56
N GLU A 63 -19.87 -14.97 31.39
CA GLU A 63 -21.12 -14.24 31.16
C GLU A 63 -22.36 -15.15 31.30
N GLU A 64 -22.27 -16.45 30.95
CA GLU A 64 -23.36 -17.43 31.16
C GLU A 64 -23.65 -17.75 32.62
N ASN A 65 -22.77 -17.45 33.57
CA ASN A 65 -23.00 -17.70 35.00
C ASN A 65 -23.76 -16.57 35.75
N ILE A 66 -24.23 -15.52 35.03
CA ILE A 66 -24.87 -14.34 35.64
C ILE A 66 -26.39 -14.25 35.35
N GLU A 67 -26.97 -15.09 34.49
CA GLU A 67 -28.39 -15.02 34.15
C GLU A 67 -29.21 -16.17 34.71
N THR A 68 -29.62 -16.07 35.99
CA THR A 68 -30.88 -16.64 36.48
C THR A 68 -31.46 -15.74 37.57
N GLY A 69 -32.20 -14.72 37.17
CA GLY A 69 -33.09 -13.95 38.03
C GLY A 69 -34.27 -13.42 37.21
N PRO A 70 -35.52 -13.45 37.74
CA PRO A 70 -36.72 -13.23 36.94
C PRO A 70 -36.88 -11.76 36.51
N THR A 71 -37.17 -11.55 35.24
CA THR A 71 -37.47 -10.28 34.60
C THR A 71 -38.77 -9.66 35.08
N PRO A 72 -38.85 -8.40 35.49
CA PRO A 72 -40.12 -7.70 35.66
C PRO A 72 -40.66 -7.22 34.31
N SER A 73 -41.90 -7.58 34.02
CA SER A 73 -42.66 -7.16 32.85
C SER A 73 -43.00 -5.67 32.91
N VAL A 74 -42.58 -4.93 31.88
CA VAL A 74 -43.00 -3.54 31.62
C VAL A 74 -44.02 -3.57 30.49
N PRO A 75 -45.21 -2.92 30.66
CA PRO A 75 -46.23 -2.91 29.61
C PRO A 75 -45.86 -1.96 28.46
N PRO A 76 -46.32 -2.23 27.22
CA PRO A 76 -45.93 -1.44 26.05
C PRO A 76 -46.65 -0.08 26.05
N ILE A 77 -45.87 0.98 26.03
CA ILE A 77 -46.36 2.35 25.77
C ILE A 77 -46.50 2.49 24.26
N ARG A 78 -47.74 2.63 23.77
CA ARG A 78 -48.02 3.10 22.39
C ARG A 78 -47.96 4.61 22.35
N PRO A 79 -47.12 5.24 21.48
CA PRO A 79 -47.28 6.63 21.15
C PRO A 79 -48.39 6.76 20.10
N SER A 80 -49.45 7.50 20.42
CA SER A 80 -50.46 7.97 19.48
C SER A 80 -49.86 9.06 18.62
N VAL A 81 -49.60 8.79 17.33
CA VAL A 81 -49.30 9.78 16.30
C VAL A 81 -50.61 10.03 15.53
N PRO A 82 -51.03 11.29 15.30
CA PRO A 82 -52.19 11.56 14.47
C PRO A 82 -51.90 11.16 13.02
N GLU A 83 -52.85 10.43 12.41
CA GLU A 83 -52.85 10.13 10.99
C GLU A 83 -52.93 11.42 10.19
N VAL A 84 -51.85 11.76 9.51
CA VAL A 84 -51.86 12.75 8.44
C VAL A 84 -51.95 11.91 7.15
N GLU A 85 -53.03 12.11 6.38
CA GLU A 85 -53.19 11.46 5.08
C GLU A 85 -51.99 11.76 4.18
N ALA A 86 -51.35 10.71 3.66
CA ALA A 86 -50.27 10.84 2.73
C ALA A 86 -50.80 11.35 1.37
N PRO A 87 -50.18 12.35 0.75
CA PRO A 87 -50.59 12.83 -0.56
C PRO A 87 -50.42 11.75 -1.61
N THR A 88 -51.36 11.65 -2.56
CA THR A 88 -51.37 10.68 -3.64
C THR A 88 -50.19 10.92 -4.61
N GLU A 89 -49.69 9.82 -5.24
CA GLU A 89 -48.54 9.83 -6.15
C GLU A 89 -48.63 10.88 -7.31
N ARG A 90 -49.84 11.38 -7.63
CA ARG A 90 -50.05 12.45 -8.61
C ARG A 90 -49.69 13.85 -8.11
N GLU A 91 -49.82 14.13 -6.82
CA GLU A 91 -49.49 15.45 -6.25
C GLU A 91 -48.01 15.66 -5.97
N ILE A 92 -47.22 14.53 -5.90
CA ILE A 92 -45.76 14.59 -5.76
C ILE A 92 -45.09 14.91 -7.12
N ALA A 93 -45.73 14.52 -8.25
CA ALA A 93 -45.17 14.76 -9.60
C ALA A 93 -45.25 16.22 -10.08
N GLU A 94 -46.15 17.03 -9.53
CA GLU A 94 -46.35 18.43 -10.00
C GLU A 94 -45.55 19.50 -9.23
N LYS A 95 -44.80 19.15 -8.20
CA LYS A 95 -44.02 20.11 -7.36
C LYS A 95 -42.54 19.85 -7.25
N ALA A 96 -41.95 18.98 -8.08
CA ALA A 96 -40.51 18.93 -8.20
C ALA A 96 -40.06 20.16 -9.04
N PRO A 97 -39.26 21.08 -8.51
CA PRO A 97 -38.69 22.12 -9.35
C PRO A 97 -37.84 21.44 -10.39
N GLU A 98 -38.15 21.66 -11.67
CA GLU A 98 -37.22 21.39 -12.77
C GLU A 98 -35.97 22.24 -12.50
N PHE A 99 -35.00 21.66 -11.77
CA PHE A 99 -33.64 22.19 -11.77
C PHE A 99 -33.16 22.08 -13.22
N ALA A 100 -33.22 23.18 -13.95
CA ALA A 100 -32.55 23.32 -15.21
C ALA A 100 -31.13 22.78 -15.01
N ARG A 101 -30.81 21.64 -15.65
CA ARG A 101 -29.46 21.05 -15.67
C ARG A 101 -28.56 22.04 -16.41
N THR A 102 -28.07 23.04 -15.68
CA THR A 102 -27.02 23.93 -16.19
C THR A 102 -25.81 23.03 -16.35
N LYS A 103 -25.46 22.69 -17.59
CA LYS A 103 -24.23 21.94 -17.88
C LYS A 103 -23.08 22.68 -17.23
N VAL A 104 -22.45 22.06 -16.22
CA VAL A 104 -21.29 22.62 -15.56
C VAL A 104 -20.21 22.84 -16.60
N LYS A 105 -19.70 24.06 -16.73
CA LYS A 105 -18.61 24.37 -17.66
C LYS A 105 -17.36 23.64 -17.19
N LEU A 106 -16.86 22.70 -17.99
CA LEU A 106 -15.68 21.90 -17.68
C LEU A 106 -14.42 22.75 -17.84
N ARG A 107 -13.97 23.38 -16.78
CA ARG A 107 -12.81 24.30 -16.78
C ARG A 107 -11.52 23.67 -17.26
N ALA A 108 -11.34 22.37 -17.00
CA ALA A 108 -10.16 21.62 -17.44
C ALA A 108 -10.08 21.46 -18.98
N SER A 109 -11.17 21.68 -19.73
CA SER A 109 -11.15 21.71 -21.21
C SER A 109 -10.56 23.00 -21.78
N GLU A 110 -10.39 24.07 -20.96
CA GLU A 110 -9.94 25.38 -21.42
C GLU A 110 -8.41 25.46 -21.58
N PHE A 111 -7.65 24.47 -21.12
CA PHE A 111 -6.20 24.45 -21.22
C PHE A 111 -5.65 23.07 -21.62
N GLU A 112 -4.54 23.09 -22.34
CA GLU A 112 -3.87 21.88 -22.83
C GLU A 112 -3.23 21.08 -21.69
N PRO A 113 -3.21 19.73 -21.79
CA PRO A 113 -2.49 18.88 -20.85
C PRO A 113 -0.96 19.12 -20.96
N ARG A 114 -0.26 19.10 -19.82
CA ARG A 114 1.20 19.09 -19.77
C ARG A 114 1.65 17.85 -19.03
N VAL A 115 2.01 16.83 -19.79
CA VAL A 115 2.49 15.53 -19.27
C VAL A 115 3.91 15.30 -19.77
N GLU A 116 4.83 15.05 -18.86
CA GLU A 116 6.21 14.67 -19.17
C GLU A 116 6.57 13.40 -18.39
N VAL A 117 6.88 12.32 -19.12
CA VAL A 117 7.41 11.08 -18.53
C VAL A 117 8.93 11.15 -18.57
N PHE A 118 9.57 11.38 -17.41
CA PHE A 118 11.01 11.61 -17.38
C PHE A 118 11.86 10.44 -16.85
N LYS A 119 11.20 9.42 -16.25
CA LYS A 119 11.87 8.16 -15.88
C LYS A 119 10.88 7.01 -15.91
N ASP A 120 11.13 6.06 -16.76
CA ASP A 120 10.36 4.85 -16.99
C ASP A 120 11.29 3.78 -17.58
N ILE A 121 10.99 2.50 -17.32
CA ILE A 121 11.72 1.36 -17.89
C ILE A 121 11.21 0.97 -19.27
N THR A 122 10.04 1.42 -19.71
CA THR A 122 9.43 1.06 -20.99
C THR A 122 10.38 1.34 -22.16
N GLY A 123 10.60 0.32 -22.99
CA GLY A 123 11.53 0.38 -24.11
C GLY A 123 13.02 0.40 -23.72
N ARG A 124 13.37 0.25 -22.44
CA ARG A 124 14.76 0.29 -21.91
C ARG A 124 15.13 -0.97 -21.12
N SER A 125 14.32 -2.01 -21.18
CA SER A 125 14.58 -3.28 -20.51
C SER A 125 15.39 -4.19 -21.43
N TYR A 126 16.65 -4.42 -21.10
CA TYR A 126 17.59 -5.22 -21.91
C TYR A 126 18.36 -6.25 -21.09
N THR A 127 17.88 -6.58 -19.89
CA THR A 127 18.57 -7.54 -19.03
C THR A 127 18.42 -8.97 -19.54
N GLU A 128 19.50 -9.74 -19.46
CA GLU A 128 19.52 -11.17 -19.72
C GLU A 128 19.40 -11.99 -18.41
N GLY A 129 19.38 -11.32 -17.25
CA GLY A 129 19.26 -11.97 -15.93
C GLY A 129 20.54 -12.72 -15.50
N LYS A 130 21.71 -12.34 -16.02
CA LYS A 130 23.00 -12.94 -15.62
C LYS A 130 23.43 -12.45 -14.25
N LEU A 131 24.24 -13.24 -13.53
CA LEU A 131 24.79 -12.86 -12.23
C LEU A 131 25.46 -11.48 -12.23
N LYS A 132 26.17 -11.14 -13.33
CA LYS A 132 26.81 -9.84 -13.51
C LYS A 132 25.81 -8.68 -13.48
N ASP A 133 24.61 -8.90 -14.00
CA ASP A 133 23.58 -7.86 -14.05
C ASP A 133 23.07 -7.54 -12.64
N PHE A 134 22.88 -8.57 -11.79
CA PHE A 134 22.56 -8.37 -10.37
C PHE A 134 23.66 -7.62 -9.63
N VAL A 135 24.94 -7.99 -9.83
CA VAL A 135 26.08 -7.26 -9.24
C VAL A 135 26.06 -5.78 -9.65
N ASN A 136 25.77 -5.49 -10.91
CA ASN A 136 25.71 -4.11 -11.40
C ASN A 136 24.57 -3.31 -10.77
N VAL A 137 23.37 -3.90 -10.64
CA VAL A 137 22.21 -3.26 -10.00
C VAL A 137 22.49 -2.93 -8.53
N PHE A 138 23.02 -3.88 -7.74
CA PHE A 138 23.36 -3.63 -6.34
C PHE A 138 24.47 -2.60 -6.17
N ARG A 139 25.45 -2.59 -7.09
CA ARG A 139 26.49 -1.54 -7.11
C ARG A 139 25.89 -0.16 -7.41
N ASP A 140 25.02 -0.04 -8.42
CA ASP A 140 24.32 1.20 -8.75
C ASP A 140 23.46 1.68 -7.58
N ARG A 141 22.70 0.78 -6.93
CA ARG A 141 21.95 1.05 -5.70
C ARG A 141 22.84 1.66 -4.62
N TYR A 142 23.94 0.98 -4.31
CA TYR A 142 24.87 1.42 -3.28
C TYR A 142 25.46 2.80 -3.62
N GLU A 143 25.97 2.99 -4.82
CA GLU A 143 26.61 4.24 -5.25
C GLU A 143 25.65 5.43 -5.19
N ARG A 144 24.41 5.25 -5.67
CA ARG A 144 23.40 6.31 -5.70
C ARG A 144 22.90 6.67 -4.30
N LEU A 145 22.59 5.68 -3.47
CA LEU A 145 22.12 5.91 -2.09
C LEU A 145 23.26 6.44 -1.21
N SER A 146 24.48 5.97 -1.38
CA SER A 146 25.67 6.52 -0.70
C SER A 146 25.89 7.99 -1.05
N ARG A 147 25.68 8.39 -2.30
CA ARG A 147 25.77 9.79 -2.74
C ARG A 147 24.72 10.67 -2.04
N ILE A 148 23.50 10.14 -1.84
CA ILE A 148 22.44 10.82 -1.09
C ILE A 148 22.84 10.95 0.39
N LEU A 149 23.30 9.86 1.00
CA LEU A 149 23.73 9.84 2.41
C LEU A 149 24.89 10.80 2.70
N ARG A 150 25.92 10.85 1.82
CA ARG A 150 27.06 11.76 1.99
C ARG A 150 26.70 13.24 1.89
N LYS A 151 25.58 13.60 1.26
CA LYS A 151 25.10 14.99 1.25
C LYS A 151 24.47 15.43 2.58
N ARG A 152 24.24 14.51 3.50
CA ARG A 152 23.70 14.82 4.83
C ARG A 152 24.81 15.34 5.74
N VAL A 153 24.48 16.34 6.54
CA VAL A 153 25.42 16.95 7.52
C VAL A 153 25.95 15.92 8.52
N ASP A 154 25.13 14.92 8.87
CA ASP A 154 25.49 13.87 9.83
C ASP A 154 26.40 12.77 9.25
N LEU A 155 26.62 12.73 7.92
CA LEU A 155 27.40 11.68 7.22
C LEU A 155 28.43 12.20 6.21
N HIS A 156 28.63 13.53 6.11
CA HIS A 156 29.56 14.12 5.13
C HIS A 156 31.02 13.69 5.34
N ASP A 157 31.39 13.37 6.57
CA ASP A 157 32.68 12.91 7.04
C ASP A 157 32.78 11.36 7.12
N SER A 158 31.85 10.64 6.47
CA SER A 158 31.89 9.17 6.45
C SER A 158 33.12 8.64 5.72
N VAL A 159 33.73 7.60 6.29
CA VAL A 159 34.92 6.93 5.76
C VAL A 159 34.55 5.57 5.12
N PRO A 160 35.38 5.05 4.21
CA PRO A 160 35.21 3.67 3.72
C PRO A 160 35.32 2.64 4.83
N ILE A 161 34.55 1.55 4.73
CA ILE A 161 34.58 0.46 5.73
C ILE A 161 35.99 -0.14 5.87
N SER A 162 36.74 -0.23 4.77
CA SER A 162 38.14 -0.70 4.79
C SER A 162 39.07 0.14 5.65
N SER A 163 38.76 1.42 5.87
CA SER A 163 39.55 2.34 6.70
C SER A 163 39.30 2.13 8.21
N LEU A 164 38.27 1.39 8.62
CA LEU A 164 37.93 1.18 10.02
C LEU A 164 39.07 0.54 10.85
N LYS A 165 39.94 -0.23 10.22
CA LYS A 165 41.14 -0.80 10.84
C LYS A 165 42.15 0.25 11.37
N ASN A 166 42.06 1.48 10.87
CA ASN A 166 42.95 2.59 11.27
C ASN A 166 42.43 3.38 12.46
N PHE A 167 41.23 3.05 12.95
CA PHE A 167 40.58 3.72 14.08
C PHE A 167 40.54 2.78 15.28
N GLU A 168 40.85 3.29 16.48
CA GLU A 168 40.81 2.51 17.73
C GLU A 168 40.12 3.27 18.86
N GLY A 169 39.40 2.50 19.69
CA GLY A 169 38.93 2.95 20.98
C GLY A 169 37.66 3.79 20.97
N ARG A 170 37.71 5.04 21.43
CA ARG A 170 36.54 5.88 21.73
C ARG A 170 36.15 6.84 20.62
N GLU A 171 36.87 6.85 19.52
CA GLU A 171 36.59 7.74 18.40
C GLU A 171 35.27 7.37 17.71
N LEU A 172 34.43 8.38 17.47
CA LEU A 172 33.18 8.21 16.72
C LEU A 172 33.48 8.21 15.23
N VAL A 173 33.26 7.10 14.59
CA VAL A 173 33.46 6.92 13.15
C VAL A 173 32.11 6.73 12.46
N LYS A 174 31.98 7.22 11.25
CA LYS A 174 30.79 7.11 10.42
C LYS A 174 31.11 6.37 9.14
N VAL A 175 30.27 5.40 8.79
CA VAL A 175 30.38 4.63 7.55
C VAL A 175 29.04 4.59 6.83
N ILE A 176 29.07 4.32 5.54
CA ILE A 176 27.88 4.03 4.74
C ILE A 176 28.05 2.63 4.18
N GLY A 177 27.07 1.77 4.43
CA GLY A 177 27.11 0.38 3.98
C GLY A 177 25.76 -0.14 3.53
N MET A 178 25.77 -1.15 2.69
CA MET A 178 24.61 -2.00 2.41
C MET A 178 24.54 -3.08 3.48
N VAL A 179 23.37 -3.36 3.98
CA VAL A 179 23.14 -4.39 4.99
C VAL A 179 23.06 -5.75 4.29
N SER A 180 24.08 -6.59 4.44
CA SER A 180 24.10 -7.93 3.85
C SER A 180 23.43 -9.00 4.72
N GLU A 181 23.41 -8.78 6.05
CA GLU A 181 22.75 -9.69 6.99
C GLU A 181 22.29 -8.93 8.25
N LYS A 182 21.17 -9.36 8.80
CA LYS A 182 20.67 -8.90 10.10
C LYS A 182 20.34 -10.12 10.96
N ARG A 183 20.90 -10.19 12.16
CA ARG A 183 20.66 -11.30 13.07
C ARG A 183 20.58 -10.87 14.53
N ASP A 184 19.78 -11.58 15.29
CA ASP A 184 19.71 -11.47 16.73
C ASP A 184 20.70 -12.45 17.37
N THR A 185 21.37 -12.00 18.42
CA THR A 185 22.27 -12.84 19.20
C THR A 185 21.54 -13.49 20.37
N SER A 186 22.05 -14.62 20.89
CA SER A 186 21.51 -15.25 22.10
C SER A 186 21.49 -14.32 23.33
N GLY A 187 22.36 -13.30 23.34
CA GLY A 187 22.39 -12.25 24.37
C GLY A 187 21.33 -11.15 24.18
N GLY A 188 20.52 -11.20 23.13
CA GLY A 188 19.50 -10.20 22.80
C GLY A 188 20.05 -8.92 22.18
N HIS A 189 21.22 -8.97 21.55
CA HIS A 189 21.81 -7.88 20.76
C HIS A 189 21.46 -8.09 19.29
N VAL A 190 21.38 -6.99 18.52
CA VAL A 190 21.24 -7.06 17.06
C VAL A 190 22.61 -6.83 16.43
N VAL A 191 22.96 -7.64 15.44
CA VAL A 191 24.17 -7.48 14.63
C VAL A 191 23.73 -7.27 13.18
N LEU A 192 24.22 -6.19 12.59
CA LEU A 192 24.08 -5.88 11.17
C LEU A 192 25.44 -6.13 10.52
N GLU A 193 25.50 -7.06 9.58
CA GLU A 193 26.68 -7.17 8.70
C GLU A 193 26.50 -6.15 7.59
N ILE A 194 27.47 -5.25 7.45
CA ILE A 194 27.44 -4.18 6.47
C ILE A 194 28.64 -4.26 5.54
N GLU A 195 28.43 -3.91 4.29
CA GLU A 195 29.48 -3.90 3.29
C GLU A 195 29.42 -2.64 2.41
N ASP A 196 30.58 -2.21 1.95
CA ASP A 196 30.74 -1.25 0.85
C ASP A 196 31.55 -1.89 -0.27
N LEU A 197 31.93 -1.13 -1.27
CA LEU A 197 32.71 -1.65 -2.41
C LEU A 197 34.11 -2.15 -2.02
N ASN A 198 34.60 -1.85 -0.81
CA ASN A 198 35.98 -2.04 -0.41
C ASN A 198 36.16 -2.85 0.87
N GLY A 199 35.09 -3.17 1.60
CA GLY A 199 35.20 -3.88 2.87
C GLY A 199 33.88 -4.28 3.50
N ARG A 200 34.00 -5.05 4.60
CA ARG A 200 32.88 -5.52 5.43
C ARG A 200 33.15 -5.23 6.89
N ALA A 201 32.09 -5.00 7.66
CA ALA A 201 32.16 -4.80 9.11
C ALA A 201 30.86 -5.28 9.79
N SER A 202 30.99 -5.68 11.06
CA SER A 202 29.84 -6.04 11.90
C SER A 202 29.46 -4.85 12.79
N ALA A 203 28.23 -4.36 12.66
CA ALA A 203 27.69 -3.27 13.45
C ALA A 203 26.78 -3.83 14.57
N TRP A 204 27.19 -3.59 15.82
CA TRP A 204 26.58 -4.17 17.02
C TRP A 204 25.66 -3.16 17.71
N VAL A 205 24.39 -3.51 17.87
CA VAL A 205 23.37 -2.76 18.62
C VAL A 205 23.09 -3.51 19.92
N PHE A 206 23.35 -2.87 21.06
CA PHE A 206 23.21 -3.51 22.36
C PHE A 206 21.77 -3.39 22.91
N LYS A 207 21.25 -4.49 23.49
CA LYS A 207 19.90 -4.59 24.05
C LYS A 207 19.52 -3.49 25.05
N GLY A 208 20.48 -2.92 25.76
CA GLY A 208 20.26 -1.82 26.70
C GLY A 208 19.95 -0.47 26.04
N GLN A 209 20.17 -0.33 24.74
CA GLN A 209 19.98 0.90 23.98
C GLN A 209 18.59 0.93 23.32
N ARG A 210 17.53 1.11 24.13
CA ARG A 210 16.12 0.95 23.70
C ARG A 210 15.78 1.67 22.37
N LYS A 211 16.16 2.95 22.24
CA LYS A 211 15.89 3.72 21.00
C LYS A 211 16.61 3.13 19.78
N LEU A 212 17.83 2.66 19.98
CA LEU A 212 18.64 2.10 18.91
C LEU A 212 18.16 0.69 18.52
N MET A 213 17.68 -0.09 19.49
CA MET A 213 17.01 -1.37 19.23
C MET A 213 15.74 -1.17 18.40
N GLN A 214 14.95 -0.13 18.68
CA GLN A 214 13.79 0.23 17.85
C GLN A 214 14.21 0.60 16.43
N LYS A 215 15.24 1.44 16.26
CA LYS A 215 15.81 1.76 14.95
C LYS A 215 16.31 0.50 14.23
N SER A 216 17.06 -0.36 14.91
CA SER A 216 17.58 -1.58 14.28
C SER A 216 16.47 -2.55 13.86
N ALA A 217 15.33 -2.55 14.55
CA ALA A 217 14.17 -3.34 14.14
C ALA A 217 13.61 -2.91 12.76
N GLU A 218 13.74 -1.63 12.41
CA GLU A 218 13.31 -1.07 11.12
C GLU A 218 14.31 -1.27 9.97
N VAL A 219 15.54 -1.73 10.28
CA VAL A 219 16.54 -2.06 9.26
C VAL A 219 16.14 -3.34 8.55
N VAL A 220 16.20 -3.31 7.23
CA VAL A 220 16.00 -4.50 6.38
C VAL A 220 17.30 -4.87 5.64
N VAL A 221 17.38 -6.10 5.18
CA VAL A 221 18.52 -6.57 4.37
C VAL A 221 18.48 -5.88 3.01
N ASP A 222 19.63 -5.70 2.38
CA ASP A 222 19.87 -5.06 1.08
C ASP A 222 19.61 -3.55 1.01
N GLU A 223 19.23 -2.91 2.12
CA GLU A 223 19.16 -1.44 2.16
C GLU A 223 20.53 -0.81 2.44
N VAL A 224 20.67 0.45 2.03
CA VAL A 224 21.89 1.23 2.27
C VAL A 224 21.64 2.24 3.39
N VAL A 225 22.46 2.16 4.44
CA VAL A 225 22.35 3.00 5.65
C VAL A 225 23.69 3.62 6.02
N GLY A 226 23.61 4.77 6.68
CA GLY A 226 24.73 5.32 7.43
C GLY A 226 24.74 4.76 8.85
N ILE A 227 25.92 4.41 9.35
CA ILE A 227 26.12 3.98 10.72
C ILE A 227 27.18 4.83 11.38
N ALA A 228 26.84 5.45 12.51
CA ALA A 228 27.77 6.10 13.40
C ALA A 228 28.06 5.20 14.60
N GLY A 229 29.32 5.00 14.96
CA GLY A 229 29.69 4.11 16.05
C GLY A 229 31.13 4.22 16.48
N ASN A 230 31.49 3.52 17.56
CA ASN A 230 32.86 3.39 18.02
C ASN A 230 33.47 2.09 17.47
N VAL A 231 34.69 2.18 16.94
CA VAL A 231 35.39 1.01 16.39
C VAL A 231 36.10 0.25 17.49
N ARG A 232 36.02 -1.08 17.41
CA ARG A 232 36.92 -1.97 18.11
C ARG A 232 37.61 -2.86 17.08
N SER A 233 38.88 -2.60 16.88
CA SER A 233 39.74 -3.45 16.05
C SER A 233 40.02 -4.77 16.76
N GLY A 234 40.13 -5.85 16.01
CA GLY A 234 40.45 -7.19 16.50
C GLY A 234 41.06 -8.00 15.34
N ASP A 235 41.50 -9.22 15.63
CA ASP A 235 42.15 -10.13 14.65
C ASP A 235 41.25 -10.57 13.49
N ARG A 236 39.97 -10.20 13.54
CA ARG A 236 38.96 -10.44 12.52
C ARG A 236 38.41 -9.11 11.99
N ALA A 237 37.36 -9.16 11.16
CA ALA A 237 36.70 -7.99 10.63
C ALA A 237 36.38 -6.93 11.71
N PRO A 238 36.51 -5.62 11.41
CA PRO A 238 36.29 -4.56 12.39
C PRO A 238 34.84 -4.59 12.91
N ARG A 239 34.69 -4.31 14.22
CA ARG A 239 33.38 -4.22 14.87
C ARG A 239 33.05 -2.77 15.17
N LEU A 240 31.85 -2.36 14.75
CA LEU A 240 31.28 -1.06 15.08
C LEU A 240 30.27 -1.20 16.22
N PHE A 241 30.49 -0.51 17.32
CA PHE A 241 29.49 -0.37 18.39
C PHE A 241 28.60 0.81 18.07
N VAL A 242 27.41 0.51 17.57
CA VAL A 242 26.50 1.48 16.97
C VAL A 242 26.05 2.52 17.99
N ARG A 243 26.09 3.80 17.60
CA ARG A 243 25.56 4.95 18.31
C ARG A 243 24.35 5.54 17.61
N ASP A 244 24.34 5.47 16.27
CA ASP A 244 23.18 5.84 15.47
C ASP A 244 23.11 5.06 14.15
N ILE A 245 21.87 4.91 13.63
CA ILE A 245 21.54 4.38 12.30
C ILE A 245 20.82 5.49 11.55
N ILE A 246 21.29 5.80 10.35
CA ILE A 246 20.86 6.97 9.58
C ILE A 246 20.41 6.52 8.20
N TRP A 247 19.14 6.73 7.89
CA TRP A 247 18.59 6.48 6.55
C TRP A 247 18.80 7.68 5.62
N PRO A 248 18.80 7.46 4.28
CA PRO A 248 18.91 8.54 3.32
C PRO A 248 17.88 9.64 3.52
N ASP A 249 16.62 9.22 3.70
CA ASP A 249 15.45 10.04 3.97
C ASP A 249 15.27 11.24 3.00
N LEU A 250 14.15 11.93 3.11
CA LEU A 250 13.88 13.14 2.34
C LEU A 250 14.42 14.38 3.06
N PRO A 251 14.78 15.46 2.35
CA PRO A 251 15.12 16.72 2.98
C PRO A 251 13.89 17.30 3.71
N ILE A 252 14.14 17.96 4.86
CA ILE A 252 13.06 18.54 5.69
C ILE A 252 12.44 19.76 5.00
N ALA A 253 13.28 20.60 4.42
CA ALA A 253 12.86 21.81 3.72
C ALA A 253 13.08 21.66 2.20
N ARG A 254 12.03 21.90 1.44
CA ARG A 254 12.07 22.00 -0.02
C ARG A 254 10.91 22.88 -0.49
N GLU A 255 11.11 23.51 -1.63
CA GLU A 255 10.03 24.21 -2.34
C GLU A 255 9.04 23.20 -2.91
N LEU A 256 7.75 23.56 -2.88
CA LEU A 256 6.67 22.79 -3.45
C LEU A 256 6.46 23.19 -4.91
N SER A 257 6.52 22.23 -5.81
CA SER A 257 6.07 22.43 -7.19
C SER A 257 4.55 22.61 -7.21
N ARG A 258 4.08 23.57 -8.00
CA ARG A 258 2.67 23.90 -8.16
C ARG A 258 2.34 24.15 -9.62
N ALA A 259 1.15 23.77 -10.04
CA ALA A 259 0.65 24.13 -11.36
C ALA A 259 0.27 25.63 -11.41
N GLU A 260 0.48 26.24 -12.55
CA GLU A 260 -0.01 27.59 -12.85
C GLU A 260 -1.54 27.59 -13.05
N ASN A 261 -2.03 26.57 -13.75
CA ASN A 261 -3.46 26.38 -14.03
C ASN A 261 -4.15 25.64 -12.87
N PRO A 262 -5.47 25.86 -12.66
CA PRO A 262 -6.23 25.21 -11.61
C PRO A 262 -6.59 23.75 -11.96
N ALA A 263 -5.61 22.98 -12.44
CA ALA A 263 -5.77 21.57 -12.80
C ALA A 263 -5.83 20.70 -11.56
N CYS A 264 -6.68 19.66 -11.61
CA CYS A 264 -6.75 18.61 -10.61
C CYS A 264 -6.37 17.26 -11.21
N ALA A 265 -5.84 16.37 -10.38
CA ALA A 265 -5.60 14.96 -10.70
C ALA A 265 -6.45 14.07 -9.80
N ALA A 266 -7.32 13.23 -10.38
CA ALA A 266 -7.98 12.14 -9.69
C ALA A 266 -7.05 10.94 -9.64
N LEU A 267 -6.91 10.30 -8.47
CA LEU A 267 -5.98 9.20 -8.24
C LEU A 267 -6.77 7.93 -7.94
N ILE A 268 -6.55 6.89 -8.73
CA ILE A 268 -7.20 5.58 -8.55
C ILE A 268 -6.17 4.45 -8.75
N SER A 269 -6.53 3.26 -8.34
CA SER A 269 -5.79 2.01 -8.55
C SER A 269 -6.71 0.81 -8.34
N ASP A 270 -6.20 -0.38 -8.60
CA ASP A 270 -6.80 -1.64 -8.20
C ASP A 270 -8.28 -1.75 -8.64
N LEU A 271 -8.51 -1.58 -9.96
CA LEU A 271 -9.85 -1.71 -10.54
C LEU A 271 -10.27 -3.17 -10.58
N HIS A 272 -9.34 -4.07 -10.93
CA HIS A 272 -9.57 -5.51 -11.05
C HIS A 272 -10.75 -5.86 -12.00
N ILE A 273 -10.79 -5.19 -13.15
CA ILE A 273 -11.81 -5.46 -14.18
C ILE A 273 -11.65 -6.91 -14.67
N GLY A 274 -12.75 -7.64 -14.68
CA GLY A 274 -12.80 -9.07 -14.97
C GLY A 274 -13.02 -9.95 -13.75
N SER A 275 -12.86 -9.42 -12.53
CA SER A 275 -13.24 -10.07 -11.28
C SER A 275 -14.76 -9.99 -11.05
N GLU A 276 -15.36 -11.04 -10.46
CA GLU A 276 -16.74 -10.99 -9.97
C GLU A 276 -16.93 -9.92 -8.87
N MET A 277 -15.85 -9.57 -8.18
CA MET A 277 -15.85 -8.58 -7.09
C MET A 277 -15.62 -7.14 -7.59
N PHE A 278 -15.46 -6.90 -8.89
CA PHE A 278 -15.36 -5.54 -9.43
C PHE A 278 -16.67 -4.79 -9.28
N LEU A 279 -16.62 -3.60 -8.71
CA LEU A 279 -17.76 -2.74 -8.43
C LEU A 279 -18.00 -1.78 -9.59
N GLU A 280 -18.53 -2.30 -10.72
CA GLU A 280 -18.75 -1.52 -11.94
C GLU A 280 -19.67 -0.32 -11.71
N ASP A 281 -20.77 -0.47 -10.97
CA ASP A 281 -21.70 0.62 -10.65
C ASP A 281 -21.06 1.70 -9.78
N VAL A 282 -20.15 1.36 -8.88
CA VAL A 282 -19.37 2.35 -8.11
C VAL A 282 -18.40 3.08 -9.02
N PHE A 283 -17.73 2.37 -9.93
CA PHE A 283 -16.85 2.99 -10.92
C PHE A 283 -17.63 3.91 -11.87
N MET A 284 -18.81 3.50 -12.32
CA MET A 284 -19.68 4.33 -13.17
C MET A 284 -20.20 5.58 -12.45
N LYS A 285 -20.49 5.52 -11.15
CA LYS A 285 -20.79 6.74 -10.37
C LYS A 285 -19.63 7.72 -10.39
N PHE A 286 -18.38 7.23 -10.28
CA PHE A 286 -17.18 8.06 -10.42
C PHE A 286 -17.07 8.68 -11.81
N VAL A 287 -17.28 7.91 -12.88
CA VAL A 287 -17.27 8.41 -14.28
C VAL A 287 -18.34 9.47 -14.50
N ASN A 288 -19.58 9.24 -14.05
CA ASN A 288 -20.68 10.21 -14.15
C ASN A 288 -20.36 11.51 -13.37
N TRP A 289 -19.63 11.40 -12.25
CA TRP A 289 -19.14 12.56 -11.53
C TRP A 289 -18.08 13.34 -12.32
N LEU A 290 -17.15 12.67 -13.00
CA LEU A 290 -16.17 13.30 -13.90
C LEU A 290 -16.86 14.04 -15.07
N GLN A 291 -17.99 13.52 -15.55
CA GLN A 291 -18.83 14.13 -16.60
C GLN A 291 -19.61 15.35 -16.07
N GLY A 292 -19.60 15.60 -14.74
CA GLY A 292 -20.33 16.70 -14.10
C GLY A 292 -21.83 16.42 -13.94
N GLU A 293 -22.26 15.17 -14.11
CA GLU A 293 -23.67 14.78 -14.06
C GLU A 293 -24.20 14.58 -12.63
N THR A 294 -23.29 14.31 -11.68
CA THR A 294 -23.62 13.97 -10.29
C THR A 294 -22.82 14.80 -9.29
N GLY A 295 -23.28 14.84 -8.04
CA GLY A 295 -22.63 15.53 -6.95
C GLY A 295 -23.23 16.91 -6.65
N ASN A 296 -22.91 17.45 -5.48
CA ASN A 296 -23.28 18.82 -5.11
C ASN A 296 -22.42 19.87 -5.86
N ALA A 297 -22.77 21.17 -5.74
CA ALA A 297 -22.10 22.25 -6.46
C ALA A 297 -20.56 22.29 -6.23
N GLN A 298 -20.08 21.97 -5.03
CA GLN A 298 -18.64 21.93 -4.73
C GLN A 298 -17.96 20.71 -5.38
N GLN A 299 -18.63 19.58 -5.42
CA GLN A 299 -18.15 18.37 -6.08
C GLN A 299 -18.12 18.53 -7.61
N GLN A 300 -19.15 19.16 -8.19
CA GLN A 300 -19.19 19.47 -9.62
C GLN A 300 -18.13 20.50 -10.02
N GLU A 301 -17.89 21.52 -9.19
CA GLU A 301 -16.79 22.48 -9.40
C GLU A 301 -15.43 21.76 -9.37
N LEU A 302 -15.23 20.82 -8.44
CA LEU A 302 -14.02 20.03 -8.38
C LEU A 302 -13.87 19.13 -9.61
N ALA A 303 -14.94 18.42 -10.03
CA ALA A 303 -14.96 17.60 -11.24
C ALA A 303 -14.59 18.42 -12.48
N SER A 304 -15.13 19.64 -12.60
CA SER A 304 -14.85 20.53 -13.74
C SER A 304 -13.37 20.87 -13.93
N ARG A 305 -12.55 20.72 -12.89
CA ARG A 305 -11.11 20.98 -12.89
C ARG A 305 -10.23 19.74 -13.04
N VAL A 306 -10.82 18.53 -13.07
CA VAL A 306 -10.06 17.30 -13.26
C VAL A 306 -9.51 17.26 -14.69
N LYS A 307 -8.19 17.35 -14.81
CA LYS A 307 -7.44 17.29 -16.06
C LYS A 307 -6.76 15.96 -16.26
N TYR A 308 -6.49 15.25 -15.16
CA TYR A 308 -5.75 14.00 -15.16
C TYR A 308 -6.47 12.94 -14.33
N LEU A 309 -6.48 11.71 -14.86
CA LEU A 309 -6.81 10.50 -14.14
C LEU A 309 -5.54 9.65 -14.07
N VAL A 310 -5.06 9.36 -12.85
CA VAL A 310 -3.83 8.57 -12.65
C VAL A 310 -4.19 7.23 -12.06
N VAL A 311 -3.85 6.16 -12.78
CA VAL A 311 -4.13 4.76 -12.41
C VAL A 311 -2.83 4.09 -12.00
N ALA A 312 -2.71 3.72 -10.71
CA ALA A 312 -1.51 3.12 -10.15
C ALA A 312 -1.56 1.58 -10.11
N GLY A 313 -1.90 0.97 -11.23
CA GLY A 313 -1.83 -0.48 -11.46
C GLY A 313 -3.09 -1.26 -11.09
N ASP A 314 -3.03 -2.55 -11.41
CA ASP A 314 -4.09 -3.54 -11.29
C ASP A 314 -5.40 -3.07 -11.96
N ILE A 315 -5.28 -2.75 -13.27
CA ILE A 315 -6.40 -2.34 -14.11
C ILE A 315 -7.36 -3.51 -14.31
N VAL A 316 -6.80 -4.68 -14.56
CA VAL A 316 -7.53 -5.94 -14.72
C VAL A 316 -7.21 -6.90 -13.58
N ASP A 317 -8.06 -7.90 -13.37
CA ASP A 317 -7.80 -8.93 -12.36
C ASP A 317 -6.70 -9.90 -12.77
N GLY A 318 -6.42 -9.99 -14.07
CA GLY A 318 -5.48 -10.95 -14.61
C GLY A 318 -6.06 -12.37 -14.65
N VAL A 319 -5.24 -13.34 -15.03
CA VAL A 319 -5.60 -14.77 -15.08
C VAL A 319 -4.45 -15.59 -14.51
N GLY A 320 -4.72 -16.43 -13.50
CA GLY A 320 -3.71 -17.30 -12.88
C GLY A 320 -2.73 -16.55 -11.96
N VAL A 321 -3.10 -15.41 -11.40
CA VAL A 321 -2.24 -14.60 -10.52
C VAL A 321 -2.09 -15.23 -9.14
N TYR A 322 -3.13 -15.89 -8.64
CA TYR A 322 -3.11 -16.62 -7.37
C TYR A 322 -3.93 -17.92 -7.47
N PRO A 323 -3.69 -18.92 -6.59
CA PRO A 323 -4.40 -20.19 -6.63
C PRO A 323 -5.91 -20.03 -6.49
N GLN A 324 -6.68 -20.71 -7.32
CA GLN A 324 -8.16 -20.71 -7.36
C GLN A 324 -8.79 -19.37 -7.81
N GLN A 325 -8.02 -18.43 -8.35
CA GLN A 325 -8.54 -17.16 -8.88
C GLN A 325 -9.60 -17.37 -9.98
N GLU A 326 -9.43 -18.41 -10.80
CA GLU A 326 -10.34 -18.71 -11.92
C GLU A 326 -11.80 -18.89 -11.48
N GLU A 327 -12.03 -19.27 -10.22
CA GLU A 327 -13.37 -19.40 -9.62
C GLU A 327 -14.01 -18.06 -9.28
N GLU A 328 -13.21 -16.97 -9.21
CA GLU A 328 -13.63 -15.60 -8.88
C GLU A 328 -13.62 -14.67 -10.12
N LEU A 329 -13.34 -15.22 -11.33
CA LEU A 329 -13.29 -14.45 -12.58
C LEU A 329 -14.60 -14.49 -13.34
N LEU A 330 -15.15 -13.30 -13.66
CA LEU A 330 -16.24 -13.11 -14.59
C LEU A 330 -15.75 -13.20 -16.05
N ILE A 331 -14.51 -12.77 -16.30
CA ILE A 331 -13.85 -12.78 -17.61
C ILE A 331 -12.55 -13.56 -17.52
N ASN A 332 -12.51 -14.80 -18.02
CA ASN A 332 -11.36 -15.70 -17.96
C ASN A 332 -10.34 -15.52 -19.12
N ASP A 333 -10.33 -14.38 -19.76
CA ASP A 333 -9.47 -14.06 -20.92
C ASP A 333 -8.86 -12.68 -20.71
N ILE A 334 -7.53 -12.62 -20.64
CA ILE A 334 -6.79 -11.39 -20.33
C ILE A 334 -7.03 -10.28 -21.37
N ILE A 335 -7.13 -10.62 -22.66
CA ILE A 335 -7.38 -9.64 -23.74
C ILE A 335 -8.78 -9.07 -23.57
N LYS A 336 -9.78 -9.92 -23.31
CA LYS A 336 -11.16 -9.48 -23.06
C LYS A 336 -11.29 -8.64 -21.79
N GLN A 337 -10.47 -8.89 -20.75
CA GLN A 337 -10.42 -8.02 -19.58
C GLN A 337 -9.95 -6.62 -19.97
N TYR A 338 -8.89 -6.49 -20.80
CA TYR A 338 -8.42 -5.19 -21.30
C TYR A 338 -9.40 -4.53 -22.26
N ASP A 339 -10.12 -5.29 -23.08
CA ASP A 339 -11.18 -4.75 -23.92
C ASP A 339 -12.33 -4.17 -23.07
N ALA A 340 -12.69 -4.84 -21.98
CA ALA A 340 -13.68 -4.33 -21.04
C ALA A 340 -13.16 -3.06 -20.32
N ALA A 341 -11.90 -3.06 -19.89
CA ALA A 341 -11.27 -1.90 -19.29
C ALA A 341 -11.25 -0.69 -20.23
N ALA A 342 -10.89 -0.90 -21.50
CA ALA A 342 -10.89 0.15 -22.51
C ALA A 342 -12.30 0.73 -22.73
N LYS A 343 -13.34 -0.11 -22.78
CA LYS A 343 -14.74 0.34 -22.92
C LYS A 343 -15.22 1.17 -21.74
N LEU A 344 -14.83 0.80 -20.51
CA LEU A 344 -15.19 1.55 -19.31
C LEU A 344 -14.44 2.88 -19.24
N LEU A 345 -13.13 2.87 -19.50
CA LEU A 345 -12.30 4.08 -19.47
C LEU A 345 -12.59 5.03 -20.63
N ALA A 346 -13.11 4.55 -21.78
CA ALA A 346 -13.58 5.38 -22.89
C ALA A 346 -14.77 6.30 -22.50
N GLN A 347 -15.45 6.03 -21.40
CA GLN A 347 -16.52 6.88 -20.89
C GLN A 347 -15.98 8.08 -20.06
N VAL A 348 -14.69 8.08 -19.71
CA VAL A 348 -14.03 9.25 -19.10
C VAL A 348 -14.00 10.39 -20.14
N PRO A 349 -14.33 11.64 -19.75
CA PRO A 349 -14.35 12.78 -20.67
C PRO A 349 -13.03 12.95 -21.44
N GLU A 350 -13.10 13.19 -22.74
CA GLU A 350 -11.93 13.30 -23.65
C GLU A 350 -10.90 14.38 -23.23
N HIS A 351 -11.33 15.42 -22.52
CA HIS A 351 -10.42 16.46 -22.03
C HIS A 351 -9.53 15.99 -20.87
N ILE A 352 -9.82 14.83 -20.27
CA ILE A 352 -9.05 14.23 -19.19
C ILE A 352 -8.00 13.28 -19.82
N THR A 353 -6.73 13.53 -19.51
CA THR A 353 -5.65 12.61 -19.90
C THR A 353 -5.48 11.54 -18.83
N ILE A 354 -5.48 10.28 -19.27
CA ILE A 354 -5.38 9.12 -18.38
C ILE A 354 -3.92 8.65 -18.35
N ILE A 355 -3.28 8.62 -17.19
CA ILE A 355 -1.95 8.05 -17.00
C ILE A 355 -2.11 6.65 -16.40
N ILE A 356 -1.61 5.62 -17.08
CA ILE A 356 -1.82 4.21 -16.71
C ILE A 356 -0.48 3.53 -16.48
N ALA A 357 -0.23 3.12 -15.24
CA ALA A 357 0.89 2.26 -14.85
C ALA A 357 0.35 0.84 -14.58
N PRO A 358 1.14 -0.23 -14.81
CA PRO A 358 0.73 -1.58 -14.46
C PRO A 358 0.89 -1.88 -12.97
N GLY A 359 0.17 -2.91 -12.50
CA GLY A 359 0.38 -3.57 -11.22
C GLY A 359 0.79 -5.03 -11.38
N ASN A 360 0.67 -5.82 -10.32
CA ASN A 360 1.08 -7.22 -10.35
C ASN A 360 0.03 -8.17 -10.95
N HIS A 361 -1.20 -7.71 -11.14
CA HIS A 361 -2.25 -8.45 -11.83
C HIS A 361 -2.25 -8.19 -13.35
N ASP A 362 -1.66 -7.09 -13.78
CA ASP A 362 -1.62 -6.72 -15.19
C ASP A 362 -0.67 -7.60 -16.01
N ALA A 363 -0.89 -7.65 -17.34
CA ALA A 363 -0.14 -8.49 -18.29
C ALA A 363 1.28 -7.94 -18.53
N VAL A 364 2.09 -7.89 -17.47
CA VAL A 364 3.49 -7.50 -17.50
C VAL A 364 4.34 -8.56 -16.77
N ARG A 365 5.67 -8.48 -16.88
CA ARG A 365 6.54 -9.38 -16.13
C ARG A 365 6.30 -9.24 -14.60
N PRO A 366 6.38 -10.34 -13.82
CA PRO A 366 6.19 -10.30 -12.37
C PRO A 366 7.30 -9.54 -11.61
N SER A 367 8.49 -9.40 -12.23
CA SER A 367 9.66 -8.73 -11.61
C SER A 367 9.64 -7.22 -11.87
N GLU A 368 9.96 -6.44 -10.85
CA GLU A 368 10.09 -4.99 -10.93
C GLU A 368 11.53 -4.55 -11.27
N PRO A 369 11.69 -3.44 -12.00
CA PRO A 369 10.67 -2.57 -12.58
C PRO A 369 9.90 -3.25 -13.72
N GLN A 370 8.61 -2.90 -13.88
CA GLN A 370 7.74 -3.42 -14.94
C GLN A 370 7.61 -2.38 -16.06
N PRO A 371 7.73 -2.78 -17.34
CA PRO A 371 7.41 -1.88 -18.46
C PRO A 371 5.90 -1.62 -18.54
N ALA A 372 5.49 -0.64 -19.33
CA ALA A 372 4.09 -0.41 -19.65
C ALA A 372 3.44 -1.68 -20.24
N ILE A 373 2.14 -1.82 -20.04
CA ILE A 373 1.36 -2.95 -20.57
C ILE A 373 1.52 -2.96 -22.09
N PRO A 374 1.86 -4.12 -22.71
CA PRO A 374 2.11 -4.20 -24.15
C PRO A 374 0.89 -3.81 -25.00
N LYS A 375 1.12 -3.07 -26.09
CA LYS A 375 0.04 -2.58 -26.97
C LYS A 375 -0.71 -3.71 -27.67
N ASP A 376 -0.06 -4.83 -27.97
CA ASP A 376 -0.67 -6.01 -28.58
C ASP A 376 -1.67 -6.73 -27.65
N ILE A 377 -1.57 -6.49 -26.36
CA ILE A 377 -2.49 -7.04 -25.34
C ILE A 377 -3.58 -6.03 -24.96
N ALA A 378 -3.23 -4.76 -24.80
CA ALA A 378 -4.12 -3.71 -24.30
C ALA A 378 -4.33 -2.57 -25.30
N GLY A 379 -4.43 -2.90 -26.60
CA GLY A 379 -4.52 -1.92 -27.71
C GLY A 379 -5.58 -0.86 -27.51
N GLY A 380 -6.77 -1.25 -27.03
CA GLY A 380 -7.87 -0.33 -26.77
C GLY A 380 -7.55 0.76 -25.72
N LEU A 381 -6.65 0.50 -24.77
CA LEU A 381 -6.21 1.54 -23.82
C LEU A 381 -5.30 2.58 -24.49
N TYR A 382 -4.51 2.19 -25.49
CA TYR A 382 -3.66 3.10 -26.26
C TYR A 382 -4.44 3.97 -27.26
N ASP A 383 -5.66 3.58 -27.60
CA ASP A 383 -6.53 4.34 -28.49
C ASP A 383 -7.30 5.46 -27.75
N LEU A 384 -7.22 5.49 -26.41
CA LEU A 384 -7.78 6.54 -25.58
C LEU A 384 -6.81 7.75 -25.48
N ASN A 385 -7.28 8.86 -24.90
CA ASN A 385 -6.41 9.95 -24.48
C ASN A 385 -5.59 9.51 -23.26
N SER A 386 -4.68 8.56 -23.47
CA SER A 386 -3.90 7.91 -22.41
C SER A 386 -2.40 8.02 -22.62
N VAL A 387 -1.65 7.96 -21.51
CA VAL A 387 -0.21 7.84 -21.45
C VAL A 387 0.13 6.58 -20.67
N MET A 388 0.56 5.54 -21.39
CA MET A 388 0.95 4.27 -20.79
C MET A 388 2.38 4.36 -20.28
N VAL A 389 2.59 4.05 -19.01
CA VAL A 389 3.89 4.12 -18.33
C VAL A 389 4.21 2.82 -17.59
N GLY A 390 5.47 2.60 -17.23
CA GLY A 390 5.88 1.44 -16.44
C GLY A 390 5.62 1.60 -14.94
N ASN A 391 6.05 0.63 -14.17
CA ASN A 391 6.00 0.59 -12.71
C ASN A 391 7.41 0.28 -12.16
N PRO A 392 8.05 1.24 -11.45
CA PRO A 392 7.60 2.61 -11.18
C PRO A 392 7.75 3.55 -12.37
N ALA A 393 6.96 4.62 -12.37
CA ALA A 393 7.10 5.73 -13.31
C ALA A 393 7.21 7.09 -12.61
N TRP A 394 7.96 7.98 -13.23
CA TRP A 394 8.07 9.38 -12.84
C TRP A 394 7.42 10.24 -13.91
N VAL A 395 6.35 10.92 -13.54
CA VAL A 395 5.56 11.74 -14.44
C VAL A 395 5.38 13.14 -13.87
N SER A 396 5.62 14.16 -14.67
CA SER A 396 5.29 15.54 -14.32
C SER A 396 3.94 15.93 -14.92
N LEU A 397 3.02 16.39 -14.09
CA LEU A 397 1.72 16.91 -14.50
C LEU A 397 1.66 18.41 -14.17
N HIS A 398 1.65 19.28 -15.17
CA HIS A 398 1.79 20.74 -14.99
C HIS A 398 2.93 21.16 -14.04
N GLY A 399 4.07 20.49 -14.11
CA GLY A 399 5.26 20.78 -13.27
C GLY A 399 5.22 20.15 -11.88
N VAL A 400 4.14 19.47 -11.49
CA VAL A 400 4.07 18.68 -10.26
C VAL A 400 4.55 17.26 -10.52
N ASN A 401 5.55 16.80 -9.77
CA ASN A 401 6.22 15.52 -10.03
C ASN A 401 5.57 14.38 -9.25
N PHE A 402 5.02 13.43 -9.96
CA PHE A 402 4.46 12.18 -9.44
C PHE A 402 5.48 11.06 -9.51
N LEU A 403 5.61 10.33 -8.43
CA LEU A 403 6.16 8.98 -8.41
C LEU A 403 4.97 8.03 -8.31
N ILE A 404 4.72 7.30 -9.38
CA ILE A 404 3.66 6.29 -9.47
C ILE A 404 4.34 4.93 -9.25
N TYR A 405 3.87 4.20 -8.25
CA TYR A 405 4.38 2.87 -7.92
C TYR A 405 3.24 2.01 -7.39
N HIS A 406 2.98 0.87 -7.99
CA HIS A 406 1.86 0.04 -7.58
C HIS A 406 1.94 -0.35 -6.10
N GLY A 407 3.07 -0.91 -5.63
CA GLY A 407 3.26 -1.11 -4.19
C GLY A 407 3.50 -2.54 -3.73
N ARG A 408 3.83 -3.48 -4.63
CA ARG A 408 4.03 -4.89 -4.28
C ARG A 408 5.02 -5.12 -3.13
N SER A 409 6.06 -4.31 -3.02
CA SER A 409 7.08 -4.41 -1.96
C SER A 409 6.58 -4.08 -0.55
N PHE A 410 5.37 -3.54 -0.39
CA PHE A 410 4.77 -3.39 0.94
C PHE A 410 4.63 -4.73 1.66
N ASP A 411 4.41 -5.81 0.92
CA ASP A 411 4.34 -7.17 1.46
C ASP A 411 5.64 -7.58 2.15
N ASP A 412 6.78 -7.22 1.55
CA ASP A 412 8.11 -7.51 2.11
C ASP A 412 8.38 -6.66 3.35
N LEU A 413 8.01 -5.38 3.32
CA LEU A 413 8.16 -4.50 4.49
C LEU A 413 7.27 -4.95 5.66
N ILE A 414 6.01 -5.29 5.40
CA ILE A 414 5.08 -5.77 6.43
C ILE A 414 5.57 -7.08 7.06
N ALA A 415 6.17 -7.97 6.25
CA ALA A 415 6.71 -9.22 6.74
C ALA A 415 8.00 -9.07 7.57
N THR A 416 8.77 -7.99 7.35
CA THR A 416 10.12 -7.82 7.92
C THR A 416 10.21 -6.70 8.96
N MET A 417 9.28 -5.73 8.96
CA MET A 417 9.31 -4.58 9.85
C MET A 417 8.18 -4.62 10.87
N PRO A 418 8.48 -4.62 12.17
CA PRO A 418 7.45 -4.60 13.21
C PRO A 418 6.63 -3.31 13.16
N GLY A 419 5.32 -3.44 13.42
CA GLY A 419 4.39 -2.31 13.48
C GLY A 419 3.77 -1.91 12.14
N LEU A 420 4.26 -2.43 11.02
CA LEU A 420 3.58 -2.32 9.72
C LEU A 420 2.49 -3.40 9.59
N ASN A 421 1.39 -3.06 8.95
CA ASN A 421 0.29 -3.99 8.69
C ASN A 421 -0.49 -3.57 7.44
N ARG A 422 -1.34 -4.48 6.94
CA ARG A 422 -2.14 -4.26 5.72
C ARG A 422 -3.33 -3.31 5.91
N LEU A 423 -3.69 -2.97 7.12
CA LEU A 423 -4.84 -2.09 7.41
C LEU A 423 -4.49 -0.60 7.30
N LYS A 424 -3.19 -0.27 7.24
CA LYS A 424 -2.68 1.11 7.10
C LYS A 424 -1.61 1.14 6.01
N SER A 425 -1.92 1.76 4.89
CA SER A 425 -1.03 1.80 3.72
C SER A 425 0.10 2.84 3.85
N THR A 426 -0.18 4.04 4.38
CA THR A 426 0.77 5.15 4.40
C THR A 426 2.05 4.90 5.21
N PRO A 427 2.06 4.16 6.34
CA PRO A 427 3.30 3.88 7.05
C PRO A 427 4.33 3.11 6.21
N SER A 428 3.89 2.11 5.42
CA SER A 428 4.78 1.37 4.51
C SER A 428 5.34 2.26 3.41
N MET A 429 4.51 3.13 2.82
CA MET A 429 4.92 4.10 1.81
C MET A 429 5.97 5.08 2.35
N ILE A 430 5.77 5.60 3.57
CA ILE A 430 6.73 6.51 4.23
C ILE A 430 8.07 5.79 4.46
N LYS A 431 8.06 4.49 4.81
CA LYS A 431 9.31 3.73 4.97
C LYS A 431 10.09 3.62 3.67
N LEU A 432 9.43 3.42 2.52
CA LEU A 432 10.11 3.46 1.21
C LEU A 432 10.74 4.82 0.93
N LEU A 433 10.03 5.92 1.23
CA LEU A 433 10.58 7.27 1.09
C LEU A 433 11.79 7.50 2.01
N GLN A 434 11.74 7.02 3.27
CA GLN A 434 12.86 7.10 4.22
C GLN A 434 14.08 6.30 3.73
N LYS A 435 13.85 5.11 3.18
CA LYS A 435 14.90 4.25 2.62
C LYS A 435 15.38 4.72 1.24
N ARG A 436 14.63 5.63 0.60
CA ARG A 436 14.89 6.11 -0.78
C ARG A 436 14.96 4.97 -1.79
N HIS A 437 14.18 3.90 -1.55
CA HIS A 437 14.12 2.72 -2.41
C HIS A 437 12.74 2.09 -2.37
N LEU A 438 12.18 1.74 -3.56
CA LEU A 438 10.83 1.22 -3.71
C LEU A 438 10.69 -0.28 -3.36
N ALA A 439 11.75 -1.07 -3.51
CA ALA A 439 11.79 -2.47 -3.08
C ALA A 439 13.17 -2.77 -2.46
N PRO A 440 13.42 -2.35 -1.21
CA PRO A 440 14.74 -2.49 -0.60
C PRO A 440 15.18 -3.94 -0.39
N VAL A 441 14.25 -4.85 -0.08
CA VAL A 441 14.53 -6.27 0.19
C VAL A 441 14.67 -7.04 -1.13
N TYR A 442 15.75 -7.79 -1.28
CA TYR A 442 15.95 -8.73 -2.40
C TYR A 442 15.63 -10.17 -1.95
N GLY A 443 15.10 -10.99 -2.87
CA GLY A 443 14.74 -12.37 -2.56
C GLY A 443 13.49 -12.53 -1.69
N GLY A 444 12.73 -11.44 -1.49
CA GLY A 444 11.42 -11.45 -0.86
C GLY A 444 10.29 -11.86 -1.83
N ARG A 445 9.09 -11.38 -1.56
CA ARG A 445 7.91 -11.62 -2.42
C ARG A 445 7.95 -10.81 -3.71
N THR A 446 8.63 -9.67 -3.68
CA THR A 446 8.82 -8.80 -4.85
C THR A 446 10.07 -9.24 -5.61
N ALA A 447 9.88 -9.86 -6.75
CA ALA A 447 10.98 -10.20 -7.64
C ALA A 447 11.57 -8.92 -8.25
N ILE A 448 12.91 -8.83 -8.31
CA ILE A 448 13.63 -7.70 -8.89
C ILE A 448 14.31 -8.14 -10.18
N SER A 449 14.06 -7.41 -11.27
CA SER A 449 14.75 -7.60 -12.55
C SER A 449 16.09 -6.82 -12.54
N PRO A 450 17.21 -7.45 -12.86
CA PRO A 450 18.52 -6.81 -12.83
C PRO A 450 18.76 -5.98 -14.09
N GLU A 451 18.19 -4.80 -14.15
CA GLU A 451 18.38 -3.86 -15.25
C GLU A 451 19.75 -3.17 -15.19
N GLN A 452 20.13 -2.39 -16.21
CA GLN A 452 21.42 -1.70 -16.27
C GLN A 452 21.65 -0.73 -15.10
N GLN A 453 20.58 -0.20 -14.52
CA GLN A 453 20.57 0.61 -13.31
C GLN A 453 19.41 0.21 -12.39
N ASP A 454 19.51 0.53 -11.11
CA ASP A 454 18.40 0.30 -10.17
C ASP A 454 17.33 1.38 -10.34
N TYR A 455 16.27 1.05 -11.12
CA TYR A 455 15.14 1.96 -11.35
C TYR A 455 14.29 2.20 -10.10
N LEU A 456 14.44 1.36 -9.07
CA LEU A 456 13.69 1.43 -7.82
C LEU A 456 14.29 2.44 -6.84
N VAL A 457 15.48 2.98 -7.12
CA VAL A 457 16.08 4.07 -6.32
C VAL A 457 15.31 5.37 -6.51
N ILE A 458 14.86 5.97 -5.42
CA ILE A 458 14.18 7.28 -5.37
C ILE A 458 15.24 8.39 -5.27
N GLU A 459 15.83 8.81 -6.40
CA GLU A 459 16.86 9.85 -6.40
C GLU A 459 16.29 11.26 -6.24
N LYS A 460 15.26 11.58 -6.99
CA LYS A 460 14.51 12.85 -6.83
C LYS A 460 13.52 12.72 -5.67
N VAL A 461 13.10 13.84 -5.15
CA VAL A 461 12.00 13.88 -4.17
C VAL A 461 10.72 14.13 -4.96
N PRO A 462 9.74 13.22 -4.91
CA PRO A 462 8.47 13.46 -5.59
C PRO A 462 7.66 14.55 -4.87
N ASP A 463 6.73 15.16 -5.59
CA ASP A 463 5.71 16.01 -5.00
C ASP A 463 4.53 15.15 -4.52
N VAL A 464 4.24 14.10 -5.27
CA VAL A 464 3.19 13.12 -4.98
C VAL A 464 3.79 11.71 -5.09
N PHE A 465 3.55 10.90 -4.09
CA PHE A 465 3.83 9.46 -4.11
C PHE A 465 2.51 8.71 -4.12
N HIS A 466 2.12 8.19 -5.27
CA HIS A 466 0.86 7.51 -5.51
C HIS A 466 1.06 6.02 -5.65
N CYS A 467 0.33 5.24 -4.85
CA CYS A 467 0.35 3.77 -4.84
C CYS A 467 -1.06 3.16 -4.80
N GLY A 468 -1.10 1.86 -5.08
CA GLY A 468 -2.22 0.93 -4.93
C GLY A 468 -1.87 -0.28 -4.07
N HIS A 469 -2.21 -1.49 -4.53
CA HIS A 469 -1.87 -2.80 -4.01
C HIS A 469 -2.49 -3.17 -2.66
N MET A 470 -2.62 -2.23 -1.76
CA MET A 470 -3.11 -2.49 -0.40
C MET A 470 -4.64 -2.58 -0.33
N HIS A 471 -5.36 -2.10 -1.35
CA HIS A 471 -6.82 -1.96 -1.40
C HIS A 471 -7.40 -1.12 -0.24
N VAL A 472 -6.55 -0.48 0.53
CA VAL A 472 -6.94 0.35 1.69
C VAL A 472 -6.49 1.78 1.43
N TYR A 473 -7.47 2.67 1.30
CA TYR A 473 -7.21 4.09 1.15
C TYR A 473 -6.37 4.63 2.31
N GLY A 474 -5.39 5.47 1.98
CA GLY A 474 -4.59 6.18 2.94
C GLY A 474 -4.03 7.47 2.37
N TYR A 475 -4.05 8.52 3.17
CA TYR A 475 -3.44 9.80 2.83
C TYR A 475 -2.66 10.34 4.02
N GLU A 476 -1.43 10.78 3.73
CA GLU A 476 -0.57 11.43 4.71
C GLU A 476 0.37 12.40 4.00
N ARG A 477 0.79 13.46 4.68
CA ARG A 477 1.81 14.36 4.17
C ARG A 477 3.13 14.11 4.91
N TYR A 478 4.13 13.63 4.17
CA TYR A 478 5.46 13.38 4.70
C TYR A 478 6.50 14.29 4.06
N ARG A 479 7.11 15.20 4.83
CA ARG A 479 8.14 16.15 4.38
C ARG A 479 7.79 16.84 3.06
N ASN A 480 6.60 17.41 3.01
CA ASN A 480 6.05 18.07 1.82
C ASN A 480 5.81 17.16 0.60
N VAL A 481 5.76 15.85 0.78
CA VAL A 481 5.27 14.88 -0.22
C VAL A 481 3.85 14.48 0.14
N GLU A 482 2.93 14.56 -0.82
CA GLU A 482 1.60 13.97 -0.69
C GLU A 482 1.72 12.45 -0.90
N VAL A 483 1.51 11.67 0.14
CA VAL A 483 1.58 10.20 0.14
C VAL A 483 0.16 9.67 0.07
N VAL A 484 -0.18 9.03 -1.05
CA VAL A 484 -1.56 8.61 -1.35
C VAL A 484 -1.58 7.15 -1.79
N ASN A 485 -2.29 6.31 -1.05
CA ASN A 485 -2.78 5.03 -1.56
C ASN A 485 -4.27 5.20 -1.92
N SER A 486 -4.65 4.93 -3.14
CA SER A 486 -5.99 5.28 -3.65
C SER A 486 -7.10 4.26 -3.34
N GLY A 487 -6.75 3.18 -2.64
CA GLY A 487 -7.75 2.14 -2.31
C GLY A 487 -8.01 1.20 -3.49
N THR A 488 -9.26 0.94 -3.82
CA THR A 488 -9.65 -0.02 -4.86
C THR A 488 -11.06 0.26 -5.40
N PHE A 489 -11.43 -0.44 -6.49
CA PHE A 489 -12.83 -0.59 -6.95
C PHE A 489 -13.29 -2.06 -6.88
N GLN A 490 -12.60 -2.88 -6.09
CA GLN A 490 -12.96 -4.29 -5.87
C GLN A 490 -13.50 -4.49 -4.45
N GLU A 491 -14.55 -5.29 -4.32
CA GLU A 491 -15.10 -5.76 -3.04
C GLU A 491 -14.17 -6.82 -2.42
N THR A 492 -14.49 -7.24 -1.21
CA THR A 492 -13.68 -8.19 -0.45
C THR A 492 -13.65 -9.57 -1.10
N THR A 493 -12.52 -9.98 -1.66
CA THR A 493 -12.28 -11.32 -2.21
C THR A 493 -12.06 -12.37 -1.12
N ILE A 494 -12.14 -13.66 -1.47
CA ILE A 494 -11.80 -14.76 -0.55
C ILE A 494 -10.35 -14.64 -0.07
N PHE A 495 -9.44 -14.24 -0.97
CA PHE A 495 -8.03 -14.04 -0.64
C PHE A 495 -7.84 -12.93 0.41
N MET A 496 -8.50 -11.77 0.25
CA MET A 496 -8.45 -10.67 1.23
C MET A 496 -9.02 -11.07 2.59
N ARG A 497 -10.11 -11.83 2.62
CA ARG A 497 -10.69 -12.37 3.87
C ARG A 497 -9.68 -13.24 4.62
N ARG A 498 -8.97 -14.12 3.92
CA ARG A 498 -7.90 -14.96 4.50
C ARG A 498 -6.75 -14.14 5.09
N LEU A 499 -6.46 -12.97 4.52
CA LEU A 499 -5.44 -12.05 5.02
C LEU A 499 -5.95 -11.06 6.09
N GLY A 500 -7.24 -11.07 6.41
CA GLY A 500 -7.87 -10.12 7.34
C GLY A 500 -7.88 -8.68 6.82
N VAL A 501 -7.85 -8.49 5.50
CA VAL A 501 -7.89 -7.17 4.85
C VAL A 501 -9.34 -6.82 4.56
N LYS A 502 -9.77 -5.64 5.01
CA LYS A 502 -11.03 -5.01 4.61
C LYS A 502 -10.72 -3.87 3.65
N PRO A 503 -11.03 -4.02 2.36
CA PRO A 503 -10.77 -2.98 1.37
C PRO A 503 -11.64 -1.74 1.63
N THR A 504 -11.24 -0.63 1.02
CA THR A 504 -12.00 0.63 1.04
C THR A 504 -12.37 1.02 -0.39
N PRO A 505 -13.37 0.38 -1.00
CA PRO A 505 -13.71 0.61 -2.38
C PRO A 505 -14.35 1.98 -2.62
N GLY A 506 -14.20 2.49 -3.84
CA GLY A 506 -14.87 3.70 -4.31
C GLY A 506 -14.45 5.00 -3.62
N ILE A 507 -13.30 5.03 -2.94
CA ILE A 507 -12.73 6.24 -2.36
C ILE A 507 -11.74 6.83 -3.37
N VAL A 508 -12.02 8.05 -3.86
CA VAL A 508 -11.18 8.73 -4.85
C VAL A 508 -10.59 10.02 -4.28
N PRO A 509 -9.28 10.05 -4.00
CA PRO A 509 -8.57 11.28 -3.70
C PRO A 509 -8.35 12.10 -4.96
N VAL A 510 -8.66 13.41 -4.89
CA VAL A 510 -8.47 14.38 -5.95
C VAL A 510 -7.50 15.44 -5.46
N LEU A 511 -6.35 15.52 -6.10
CA LEU A 511 -5.31 16.50 -5.80
C LEU A 511 -5.47 17.73 -6.68
N ASP A 512 -5.63 18.88 -6.07
CA ASP A 512 -5.50 20.18 -6.72
C ASP A 512 -4.01 20.51 -6.92
N LEU A 513 -3.55 20.53 -8.16
CA LEU A 513 -2.13 20.71 -8.50
C LEU A 513 -1.60 22.12 -8.21
N GLN A 514 -2.49 23.12 -8.18
CA GLN A 514 -2.15 24.51 -7.88
C GLN A 514 -2.00 24.73 -6.37
N THR A 515 -2.96 24.25 -5.59
CA THR A 515 -3.00 24.51 -4.13
C THR A 515 -2.33 23.41 -3.32
N ARG A 516 -2.12 22.22 -3.90
CA ARG A 516 -1.61 21.01 -3.25
C ARG A 516 -2.55 20.47 -2.16
N LYS A 517 -3.84 20.78 -2.27
CA LYS A 517 -4.87 20.23 -1.37
C LYS A 517 -5.44 18.95 -1.96
N VAL A 518 -5.54 17.92 -1.13
CA VAL A 518 -6.25 16.67 -1.46
C VAL A 518 -7.67 16.77 -0.93
N ARG A 519 -8.64 16.48 -1.78
CA ARG A 519 -10.06 16.29 -1.43
C ARG A 519 -10.43 14.84 -1.72
N VAL A 520 -11.27 14.27 -0.91
CA VAL A 520 -11.66 12.87 -1.02
C VAL A 520 -13.13 12.78 -1.34
N ILE A 521 -13.48 12.03 -2.38
CA ILE A 521 -14.86 11.77 -2.78
C ILE A 521 -15.14 10.28 -2.58
N HIS A 522 -16.32 9.97 -2.07
CA HIS A 522 -16.79 8.60 -1.82
C HIS A 522 -17.92 8.27 -2.80
N PHE A 523 -17.80 7.14 -3.50
CA PHE A 523 -18.75 6.66 -4.50
C PHE A 523 -19.42 5.33 -4.10
N ALA A 524 -18.84 4.58 -3.14
CA ALA A 524 -19.41 3.37 -2.57
C ALA A 524 -20.47 3.65 -1.50
#